data_6da6548ae89b52d00631b5e4943fca49
#
_entry.id   6da6548ae89b52d00631b5e4943fca49
#
_cell.length_a   1.000
_cell.length_b   1.000
_cell.length_c   1.000
_cell.angle_alpha   90.00
_cell.angle_beta   90.00
_cell.angle_gamma   90.00
#
_symmetry.space_group_name_H-M   'P 1'
#
loop_
_entity.id
_entity.type
_entity.pdbx_description
1 polymer ?
#
loop_
_entity_poly.entity_id
_entity_poly.type
_entity_poly.pdbx_seq_one_letter_code
_entity_poly.pdbx_strand_id
1 'polypeptide(L)'
;MSVLICFSFLWLVLSKAIKGMPTLALLLAWFVVSPNFRIRDISIDSTYIIIVVLGTYIILRDQKIFLPPRNVLTFLSMILAVNVLYVISWVLFSRIDFMTMFTMFLGELKIILILIECWHINRNVDRISYKNELIKTIIILAFVNSIAVIYELVDFNGSVKLLSEIFLNNQEIEYLELQTKWGKYMRFFGIFGYPMQLGLFSAYAFSFLLLMKYRIKKSVKLFLFIDILFLGIMSASKSFIFGIVISLILYFITTLSKQKQSKKTITIISSIMMIIVVNCLMFSEIHMLINNLFGQNIGRYYNYLANIDEVLSTRFGSNAGVLYNSTLFDVIGNNLILGVGASSINGEPVMDNAALMIMHNGGLVALFIVIGWYMYSIYINRNVHGYMSLLIIILITGMGFQTWIAPISAWLIFGLNISNSVRIDNI
;
A
#
# COMPACT_ATOMS: atom_id res chain seq x y z
N MET A 1 -20.23 -0.51 -17.12
CA MET A 1 -19.06 0.41 -17.32
C MET A 1 -17.74 -0.31 -17.05
N SER A 2 -17.57 -1.03 -15.95
CA SER A 2 -16.32 -1.79 -15.60
C SER A 2 -15.83 -2.73 -16.70
N VAL A 3 -16.74 -3.44 -17.37
CA VAL A 3 -16.41 -4.35 -18.48
C VAL A 3 -15.72 -3.63 -19.64
N LEU A 4 -16.26 -2.48 -20.08
CA LEU A 4 -15.66 -1.66 -21.15
C LEU A 4 -14.29 -1.13 -20.74
N ILE A 5 -14.15 -0.68 -19.50
CA ILE A 5 -12.87 -0.20 -18.97
C ILE A 5 -11.83 -1.32 -19.00
N CYS A 6 -12.17 -2.53 -18.56
CA CYS A 6 -11.26 -3.67 -18.57
C CYS A 6 -10.85 -4.08 -19.98
N PHE A 7 -11.79 -4.22 -20.91
CA PHE A 7 -11.46 -4.56 -22.30
C PHE A 7 -10.61 -3.50 -22.97
N SER A 8 -10.92 -2.22 -22.77
CA SER A 8 -10.11 -1.11 -23.29
C SER A 8 -8.69 -1.13 -22.73
N PHE A 9 -8.57 -1.41 -21.44
CA PHE A 9 -7.28 -1.56 -20.77
C PHE A 9 -6.49 -2.75 -21.33
N LEU A 10 -7.11 -3.94 -21.41
CA LEU A 10 -6.48 -5.13 -21.97
C LEU A 10 -6.01 -4.89 -23.40
N TRP A 11 -6.86 -4.27 -24.24
CA TRP A 11 -6.47 -3.88 -25.60
C TRP A 11 -5.25 -2.98 -25.61
N LEU A 12 -5.21 -1.96 -24.75
CA LEU A 12 -4.07 -1.04 -24.65
C LEU A 12 -2.80 -1.77 -24.20
N VAL A 13 -2.89 -2.64 -23.20
CA VAL A 13 -1.73 -3.41 -22.69
C VAL A 13 -1.22 -4.37 -23.76
N LEU A 14 -2.10 -5.16 -24.38
CA LEU A 14 -1.71 -6.12 -25.42
C LEU A 14 -1.13 -5.42 -26.65
N SER A 15 -1.73 -4.31 -27.11
CA SER A 15 -1.21 -3.56 -28.24
C SER A 15 0.20 -3.00 -28.00
N LYS A 16 0.48 -2.55 -26.76
CA LYS A 16 1.82 -2.11 -26.36
C LYS A 16 2.79 -3.29 -26.24
N ALA A 17 2.37 -4.39 -25.62
CA ALA A 17 3.19 -5.59 -25.43
C ALA A 17 3.60 -6.20 -26.77
N ILE A 18 2.69 -6.26 -27.75
CA ILE A 18 2.98 -6.73 -29.12
C ILE A 18 4.02 -5.83 -29.81
N LYS A 19 3.95 -4.51 -29.57
CA LYS A 19 4.92 -3.54 -30.10
C LYS A 19 6.24 -3.49 -29.31
N GLY A 20 6.44 -4.32 -28.31
CA GLY A 20 7.62 -4.30 -27.43
C GLY A 20 7.76 -3.05 -26.56
N MET A 21 6.68 -2.30 -26.37
CA MET A 21 6.67 -1.11 -25.53
C MET A 21 6.48 -1.48 -24.03
N PRO A 22 7.07 -0.71 -23.10
CA PRO A 22 6.85 -0.93 -21.67
C PRO A 22 5.37 -0.82 -21.29
N THR A 23 4.88 -1.81 -20.55
CA THR A 23 3.49 -1.89 -20.06
C THR A 23 3.41 -1.88 -18.54
N LEU A 24 4.57 -1.88 -17.88
CA LEU A 24 4.67 -2.06 -16.43
C LEU A 24 3.86 -1.04 -15.65
N ALA A 25 3.93 0.24 -16.01
CA ALA A 25 3.19 1.30 -15.33
C ALA A 25 1.68 1.08 -15.35
N LEU A 26 1.15 0.66 -16.50
CA LEU A 26 -0.27 0.38 -16.66
C LEU A 26 -0.69 -0.84 -15.83
N LEU A 27 0.07 -1.94 -15.92
CA LEU A 27 -0.22 -3.18 -15.20
C LEU A 27 -0.15 -2.97 -13.69
N LEU A 28 0.87 -2.27 -13.18
CA LEU A 28 0.96 -1.97 -11.76
C LEU A 28 -0.14 -1.02 -11.28
N ALA A 29 -0.49 0.00 -12.07
CA ALA A 29 -1.60 0.87 -11.72
C ALA A 29 -2.92 0.10 -11.65
N TRP A 30 -3.19 -0.76 -12.63
CA TRP A 30 -4.38 -1.61 -12.64
C TRP A 30 -4.42 -2.58 -11.46
N PHE A 31 -3.31 -3.23 -11.17
CA PHE A 31 -3.18 -4.14 -10.03
C PHE A 31 -3.52 -3.47 -8.69
N VAL A 32 -3.11 -2.21 -8.53
CA VAL A 32 -3.40 -1.46 -7.29
C VAL A 32 -4.87 -1.07 -7.17
N VAL A 33 -5.51 -0.74 -8.29
CA VAL A 33 -6.89 -0.22 -8.31
C VAL A 33 -7.93 -1.31 -8.51
N SER A 34 -7.63 -2.26 -9.38
CA SER A 34 -8.41 -3.47 -9.67
C SER A 34 -9.93 -3.29 -9.72
N PRO A 35 -10.50 -2.74 -10.82
CA PRO A 35 -11.94 -2.60 -10.95
C PRO A 35 -12.68 -3.93 -10.79
N ASN A 36 -13.85 -3.89 -10.17
CA ASN A 36 -14.68 -5.06 -9.92
C ASN A 36 -15.81 -5.18 -10.94
N PHE A 37 -16.07 -6.40 -11.39
CA PHE A 37 -17.25 -6.74 -12.19
C PHE A 37 -18.34 -7.24 -11.29
N ARG A 38 -19.53 -6.67 -11.40
CA ARG A 38 -20.71 -7.20 -10.74
C ARG A 38 -21.56 -7.96 -11.74
N ILE A 39 -21.77 -9.23 -11.44
CA ILE A 39 -22.73 -10.09 -12.14
C ILE A 39 -23.75 -10.52 -11.09
N ARG A 40 -24.91 -9.83 -11.05
CA ARG A 40 -25.91 -9.95 -9.99
C ARG A 40 -25.27 -9.63 -8.63
N ASP A 41 -25.24 -10.59 -7.69
CA ASP A 41 -24.70 -10.42 -6.33
C ASP A 41 -23.21 -10.82 -6.20
N ILE A 42 -22.60 -11.27 -7.31
CA ILE A 42 -21.20 -11.71 -7.31
C ILE A 42 -20.30 -10.59 -7.82
N SER A 43 -19.33 -10.19 -6.99
CA SER A 43 -18.27 -9.27 -7.38
C SER A 43 -17.02 -10.07 -7.79
N ILE A 44 -16.56 -9.86 -9.02
CA ILE A 44 -15.36 -10.50 -9.57
C ILE A 44 -14.30 -9.43 -9.80
N ASP A 45 -13.15 -9.59 -9.16
CA ASP A 45 -12.00 -8.74 -9.38
C ASP A 45 -11.45 -8.92 -10.80
N SER A 46 -11.37 -7.82 -11.55
CA SER A 46 -10.88 -7.81 -12.94
C SER A 46 -9.46 -8.33 -13.10
N THR A 47 -8.66 -8.31 -12.04
CA THR A 47 -7.27 -8.84 -12.06
C THR A 47 -7.24 -10.32 -12.43
N TYR A 48 -8.23 -11.11 -12.03
CA TYR A 48 -8.30 -12.52 -12.44
C TYR A 48 -8.45 -12.68 -13.96
N ILE A 49 -9.26 -11.82 -14.59
CA ILE A 49 -9.43 -11.83 -16.06
C ILE A 49 -8.11 -11.44 -16.74
N ILE A 50 -7.44 -10.42 -16.19
CA ILE A 50 -6.14 -9.97 -16.72
C ILE A 50 -5.11 -11.09 -16.62
N ILE A 51 -5.00 -11.78 -15.49
CA ILE A 51 -4.11 -12.93 -15.31
C ILE A 51 -4.36 -14.00 -16.36
N VAL A 52 -5.62 -14.40 -16.58
CA VAL A 52 -5.94 -15.41 -17.57
C VAL A 52 -5.55 -14.98 -18.98
N VAL A 53 -5.88 -13.73 -19.36
CA VAL A 53 -5.59 -13.22 -20.71
C VAL A 53 -4.10 -13.02 -20.94
N LEU A 54 -3.39 -12.42 -19.98
CA LEU A 54 -1.95 -12.21 -20.09
C LEU A 54 -1.16 -13.50 -19.99
N GLY A 55 -1.55 -14.42 -19.10
CA GLY A 55 -0.96 -15.75 -19.01
C GLY A 55 -1.08 -16.53 -20.32
N THR A 56 -2.27 -16.51 -20.93
CA THR A 56 -2.48 -17.09 -22.25
C THR A 56 -1.60 -16.44 -23.32
N TYR A 57 -1.53 -15.11 -23.34
CA TYR A 57 -0.66 -14.38 -24.28
C TYR A 57 0.83 -14.76 -24.09
N ILE A 58 1.31 -14.87 -22.85
CA ILE A 58 2.68 -15.25 -22.52
C ILE A 58 2.98 -16.67 -23.04
N ILE A 59 2.09 -17.63 -22.78
CA ILE A 59 2.25 -19.03 -23.21
C ILE A 59 2.29 -19.11 -24.74
N LEU A 60 1.39 -18.43 -25.43
CA LEU A 60 1.32 -18.45 -26.89
C LEU A 60 2.53 -17.77 -27.55
N ARG A 61 3.06 -16.68 -26.93
CA ARG A 61 4.18 -15.94 -27.50
C ARG A 61 5.52 -16.62 -27.25
N ASP A 62 5.78 -17.01 -26.02
CA ASP A 62 7.13 -17.37 -25.57
C ASP A 62 7.33 -18.87 -25.40
N GLN A 63 6.25 -19.66 -25.35
CA GLN A 63 6.25 -21.13 -25.12
C GLN A 63 7.03 -21.57 -23.87
N LYS A 64 7.60 -20.63 -23.11
CA LYS A 64 8.36 -20.85 -21.88
C LYS A 64 8.06 -19.74 -20.87
N ILE A 65 7.93 -20.12 -19.61
CA ILE A 65 7.81 -19.16 -18.51
C ILE A 65 9.22 -18.89 -17.99
N PHE A 66 9.66 -17.64 -18.09
CA PHE A 66 10.92 -17.20 -17.49
C PHE A 66 10.68 -16.82 -16.04
N LEU A 67 11.57 -17.28 -15.17
CA LEU A 67 11.52 -16.91 -13.76
C LEU A 67 12.05 -15.49 -13.54
N PRO A 68 11.45 -14.73 -12.62
CA PRO A 68 11.94 -13.42 -12.26
C PRO A 68 13.30 -13.50 -11.54
N PRO A 69 14.02 -12.37 -11.45
CA PRO A 69 15.31 -12.31 -10.76
C PRO A 69 15.20 -12.74 -9.29
N ARG A 70 16.31 -13.21 -8.71
CA ARG A 70 16.36 -13.76 -7.35
C ARG A 70 15.70 -12.87 -6.30
N ASN A 71 15.91 -11.55 -6.35
CA ASN A 71 15.33 -10.62 -5.38
C ASN A 71 13.78 -10.57 -5.47
N VAL A 72 13.23 -10.70 -6.68
CA VAL A 72 11.78 -10.78 -6.90
C VAL A 72 11.27 -12.16 -6.49
N LEU A 73 12.00 -13.23 -6.86
CA LEU A 73 11.63 -14.58 -6.45
C LEU A 73 11.57 -14.74 -4.93
N THR A 74 12.54 -14.20 -4.20
CA THR A 74 12.51 -14.27 -2.72
C THR A 74 11.33 -13.52 -2.12
N PHE A 75 10.91 -12.41 -2.73
CA PHE A 75 9.69 -11.70 -2.34
C PHE A 75 8.43 -12.53 -2.58
N LEU A 76 8.28 -13.09 -3.78
CA LEU A 76 7.14 -13.93 -4.13
C LEU A 76 7.11 -15.22 -3.32
N SER A 77 8.28 -15.82 -3.07
CA SER A 77 8.40 -17.02 -2.23
C SER A 77 8.02 -16.76 -0.77
N MET A 78 8.34 -15.57 -0.24
CA MET A 78 7.90 -15.17 1.10
C MET A 78 6.37 -15.07 1.16
N ILE A 79 5.72 -14.42 0.18
CA ILE A 79 4.25 -14.35 0.12
C ILE A 79 3.65 -15.76 0.08
N LEU A 80 4.20 -16.64 -0.78
CA LEU A 80 3.71 -18.00 -0.89
C LEU A 80 3.90 -18.81 0.40
N ALA A 81 5.06 -18.68 1.06
CA ALA A 81 5.36 -19.39 2.30
C ALA A 81 4.40 -18.97 3.43
N VAL A 82 4.15 -17.67 3.58
CA VAL A 82 3.18 -17.16 4.57
C VAL A 82 1.77 -17.66 4.26
N ASN A 83 1.37 -17.64 2.99
CA ASN A 83 0.06 -18.11 2.57
C ASN A 83 -0.12 -19.62 2.82
N VAL A 84 0.89 -20.43 2.55
CA VAL A 84 0.89 -21.86 2.88
C VAL A 84 0.78 -22.10 4.38
N LEU A 85 1.49 -21.32 5.20
CA LEU A 85 1.35 -21.40 6.66
C LEU A 85 -0.06 -21.05 7.12
N TYR A 86 -0.71 -20.06 6.53
CA TYR A 86 -2.11 -19.72 6.84
C TYR A 86 -3.04 -20.90 6.55
N VAL A 87 -2.84 -21.60 5.41
CA VAL A 87 -3.60 -22.79 5.07
C VAL A 87 -3.34 -23.93 6.06
N ILE A 88 -2.08 -24.18 6.43
CA ILE A 88 -1.71 -25.21 7.42
C ILE A 88 -2.36 -24.90 8.78
N SER A 89 -2.24 -23.67 9.25
CA SER A 89 -2.83 -23.23 10.51
C SER A 89 -4.36 -23.34 10.47
N TRP A 90 -4.97 -22.99 9.34
CA TRP A 90 -6.40 -23.13 9.13
C TRP A 90 -6.85 -24.60 9.21
N VAL A 91 -6.16 -25.51 8.54
CA VAL A 91 -6.48 -26.95 8.58
C VAL A 91 -6.40 -27.51 10.00
N LEU A 92 -5.42 -27.03 10.81
CA LEU A 92 -5.18 -27.56 12.13
C LEU A 92 -6.11 -26.94 13.19
N PHE A 93 -6.45 -25.67 13.08
CA PHE A 93 -7.02 -24.94 14.20
C PHE A 93 -8.24 -24.07 13.87
N SER A 94 -8.56 -23.89 12.56
CA SER A 94 -9.57 -22.90 12.15
C SER A 94 -11.00 -23.29 12.45
N ARG A 95 -11.79 -22.25 12.71
CA ARG A 95 -13.24 -22.29 12.85
C ARG A 95 -13.99 -21.72 11.65
N ILE A 96 -13.27 -21.30 10.57
CA ILE A 96 -13.89 -20.72 9.38
C ILE A 96 -14.20 -21.80 8.35
N ASP A 97 -15.19 -21.51 7.50
CA ASP A 97 -15.56 -22.36 6.39
C ASP A 97 -14.48 -22.40 5.29
N PHE A 98 -14.47 -23.48 4.52
CA PHE A 98 -13.52 -23.70 3.44
C PHE A 98 -13.55 -22.59 2.37
N MET A 99 -14.73 -22.07 2.03
CA MET A 99 -14.88 -21.06 0.98
C MET A 99 -14.22 -19.73 1.35
N THR A 100 -14.36 -19.31 2.60
CA THR A 100 -13.70 -18.10 3.11
C THR A 100 -12.17 -18.25 3.07
N MET A 101 -11.63 -19.37 3.53
CA MET A 101 -10.19 -19.64 3.46
C MET A 101 -9.70 -19.68 2.02
N PHE A 102 -10.43 -20.37 1.13
CA PHE A 102 -10.06 -20.50 -0.28
C PHE A 102 -10.05 -19.14 -0.99
N THR A 103 -11.01 -18.26 -0.74
CA THR A 103 -11.02 -16.89 -1.28
C THR A 103 -9.85 -16.06 -0.79
N MET A 104 -9.46 -16.17 0.47
CA MET A 104 -8.27 -15.48 0.99
C MET A 104 -6.99 -16.00 0.33
N PHE A 105 -6.84 -17.32 0.21
CA PHE A 105 -5.72 -17.95 -0.48
C PHE A 105 -5.61 -17.48 -1.94
N LEU A 106 -6.73 -17.48 -2.68
CA LEU A 106 -6.77 -16.97 -4.05
C LEU A 106 -6.40 -15.48 -4.14
N GLY A 107 -6.82 -14.68 -3.16
CA GLY A 107 -6.48 -13.25 -3.11
C GLY A 107 -4.97 -13.00 -3.05
N GLU A 108 -4.23 -13.79 -2.25
CA GLU A 108 -2.77 -13.67 -2.19
C GLU A 108 -2.06 -14.33 -3.39
N LEU A 109 -2.58 -15.46 -3.87
CA LEU A 109 -2.05 -16.10 -5.07
C LEU A 109 -2.19 -15.19 -6.30
N LYS A 110 -3.27 -14.42 -6.41
CA LYS A 110 -3.47 -13.40 -7.42
C LYS A 110 -2.31 -12.39 -7.45
N ILE A 111 -1.85 -11.93 -6.28
CA ILE A 111 -0.71 -11.01 -6.18
C ILE A 111 0.55 -11.63 -6.80
N ILE A 112 0.83 -12.88 -6.49
CA ILE A 112 1.99 -13.58 -7.04
C ILE A 112 1.91 -13.69 -8.56
N LEU A 113 0.78 -14.14 -9.07
CA LEU A 113 0.57 -14.39 -10.50
C LEU A 113 0.71 -13.11 -11.32
N ILE A 114 -0.02 -12.05 -10.96
CA ILE A 114 0.03 -10.78 -11.70
C ILE A 114 1.44 -10.17 -11.69
N LEU A 115 2.19 -10.29 -10.61
CA LEU A 115 3.54 -9.75 -10.53
C LEU A 115 4.53 -10.56 -11.37
N ILE A 116 4.37 -11.88 -11.47
CA ILE A 116 5.15 -12.72 -12.39
C ILE A 116 4.87 -12.32 -13.85
N GLU A 117 3.62 -12.12 -14.21
CA GLU A 117 3.23 -11.70 -15.57
C GLU A 117 3.72 -10.28 -15.89
N CYS A 118 3.59 -9.35 -14.94
CA CYS A 118 4.15 -8.01 -15.08
C CYS A 118 5.65 -8.05 -15.38
N TRP A 119 6.41 -8.89 -14.67
CA TRP A 119 7.83 -9.05 -14.92
C TRP A 119 8.08 -9.70 -16.29
N HIS A 120 7.39 -10.80 -16.60
CA HIS A 120 7.61 -11.57 -17.82
C HIS A 120 7.40 -10.72 -19.08
N ILE A 121 6.31 -9.95 -19.14
CA ILE A 121 6.00 -9.08 -20.27
C ILE A 121 7.05 -7.97 -20.41
N ASN A 122 7.57 -7.45 -19.31
CA ASN A 122 8.51 -6.33 -19.29
C ASN A 122 9.99 -6.77 -19.11
N ARG A 123 10.33 -8.05 -19.24
CA ARG A 123 11.68 -8.57 -18.95
C ARG A 123 12.82 -7.93 -19.75
N ASN A 124 12.52 -7.44 -20.95
CA ASN A 124 13.48 -6.78 -21.83
C ASN A 124 13.64 -5.28 -21.57
N VAL A 125 12.91 -4.73 -20.60
CA VAL A 125 12.98 -3.33 -20.22
C VAL A 125 14.24 -3.10 -19.38
N ASP A 126 15.03 -2.09 -19.71
CA ASP A 126 16.23 -1.74 -18.97
C ASP A 126 15.92 -1.15 -17.57
N ARG A 127 16.92 -1.13 -16.69
CA ARG A 127 16.79 -0.66 -15.31
C ARG A 127 16.32 0.79 -15.18
N ILE A 128 16.77 1.68 -16.07
CA ILE A 128 16.41 3.09 -16.03
C ILE A 128 14.94 3.23 -16.40
N SER A 129 14.51 2.48 -17.42
CA SER A 129 13.12 2.43 -17.85
C SER A 129 12.21 1.86 -16.77
N TYR A 130 12.64 0.86 -16.00
CA TYR A 130 11.85 0.38 -14.83
C TYR A 130 11.58 1.47 -13.81
N LYS A 131 12.58 2.27 -13.44
CA LYS A 131 12.37 3.41 -12.53
C LYS A 131 11.41 4.45 -13.09
N ASN A 132 11.52 4.71 -14.38
CA ASN A 132 10.60 5.63 -15.07
C ASN A 132 9.16 5.07 -15.10
N GLU A 133 9.01 3.76 -15.28
CA GLU A 133 7.70 3.11 -15.22
C GLU A 133 7.07 3.20 -13.82
N LEU A 134 7.85 3.05 -12.74
CA LEU A 134 7.35 3.27 -11.38
C LEU A 134 6.87 4.71 -11.16
N ILE A 135 7.60 5.70 -11.68
CA ILE A 135 7.17 7.10 -11.62
C ILE A 135 5.87 7.29 -12.41
N LYS A 136 5.76 6.69 -13.60
CA LYS A 136 4.52 6.75 -14.40
C LYS A 136 3.35 6.09 -13.66
N THR A 137 3.59 4.98 -12.94
CA THR A 137 2.57 4.37 -12.06
C THR A 137 2.07 5.38 -11.03
N ILE A 138 2.99 6.06 -10.33
CA ILE A 138 2.63 7.10 -9.35
C ILE A 138 1.84 8.23 -10.02
N ILE A 139 2.28 8.72 -11.18
CA ILE A 139 1.58 9.78 -11.92
C ILE A 139 0.15 9.35 -12.28
N ILE A 140 -0.02 8.15 -12.83
CA ILE A 140 -1.34 7.65 -13.24
C ILE A 140 -2.24 7.54 -12.00
N LEU A 141 -1.77 6.91 -10.93
CA LEU A 141 -2.55 6.70 -9.72
C LEU A 141 -2.87 8.03 -9.02
N ALA A 142 -1.92 8.96 -8.92
CA ALA A 142 -2.15 10.26 -8.33
C ALA A 142 -3.18 11.06 -9.13
N PHE A 143 -3.02 11.15 -10.44
CA PHE A 143 -3.94 11.88 -11.31
C PHE A 143 -5.38 11.34 -11.26
N VAL A 144 -5.56 10.02 -11.37
CA VAL A 144 -6.89 9.41 -11.34
C VAL A 144 -7.54 9.58 -9.95
N ASN A 145 -6.76 9.43 -8.87
CA ASN A 145 -7.26 9.67 -7.52
C ASN A 145 -7.60 11.14 -7.28
N SER A 146 -6.85 12.09 -7.82
CA SER A 146 -7.17 13.51 -7.69
C SER A 146 -8.48 13.87 -8.37
N ILE A 147 -8.77 13.31 -9.55
CA ILE A 147 -10.06 13.46 -10.20
C ILE A 147 -11.17 12.88 -9.33
N ALA A 148 -10.99 11.68 -8.78
CA ALA A 148 -11.98 11.03 -7.94
C ALA A 148 -12.23 11.84 -6.65
N VAL A 149 -11.18 12.29 -5.95
CA VAL A 149 -11.30 13.11 -4.73
C VAL A 149 -11.94 14.47 -5.01
N ILE A 150 -11.63 15.12 -6.14
CA ILE A 150 -12.31 16.36 -6.54
C ILE A 150 -13.81 16.09 -6.79
N TYR A 151 -14.16 14.96 -7.40
CA TYR A 151 -15.56 14.58 -7.58
C TYR A 151 -16.25 14.31 -6.23
N GLU A 152 -15.58 13.62 -5.31
CA GLU A 152 -16.07 13.42 -3.94
C GLU A 152 -16.29 14.76 -3.19
N LEU A 153 -15.43 15.76 -3.42
CA LEU A 153 -15.58 17.10 -2.85
C LEU A 153 -16.81 17.84 -3.38
N VAL A 154 -17.14 17.66 -4.67
CA VAL A 154 -18.26 18.35 -5.32
C VAL A 154 -19.60 17.65 -5.04
N ASP A 155 -19.63 16.32 -5.17
CA ASP A 155 -20.80 15.47 -4.94
C ASP A 155 -20.38 14.14 -4.34
N PHE A 156 -20.33 14.08 -3.02
CA PHE A 156 -19.91 12.88 -2.29
C PHE A 156 -20.81 11.68 -2.59
N ASN A 157 -22.12 11.85 -2.55
CA ASN A 157 -23.06 10.75 -2.76
C ASN A 157 -23.06 10.24 -4.20
N GLY A 158 -22.97 11.13 -5.19
CA GLY A 158 -22.83 10.76 -6.59
C GLY A 158 -21.51 10.03 -6.86
N SER A 159 -20.41 10.47 -6.24
CA SER A 159 -19.10 9.82 -6.37
C SER A 159 -19.10 8.43 -5.74
N VAL A 160 -19.62 8.24 -4.53
CA VAL A 160 -19.77 6.92 -3.90
C VAL A 160 -20.55 5.99 -4.79
N LYS A 161 -21.68 6.44 -5.36
CA LYS A 161 -22.49 5.63 -6.28
C LYS A 161 -21.69 5.22 -7.53
N LEU A 162 -21.05 6.18 -8.20
CA LEU A 162 -20.28 5.91 -9.42
C LEU A 162 -19.06 5.00 -9.15
N LEU A 163 -18.30 5.31 -8.11
CA LEU A 163 -17.08 4.55 -7.77
C LEU A 163 -17.43 3.14 -7.26
N SER A 164 -18.54 3.00 -6.52
CA SER A 164 -19.04 1.70 -6.09
C SER A 164 -19.41 0.77 -7.24
N GLU A 165 -19.95 1.33 -8.33
CA GLU A 165 -20.28 0.54 -9.53
C GLU A 165 -19.05 0.04 -10.29
N ILE A 166 -17.89 0.68 -10.12
CA ILE A 166 -16.68 0.41 -10.91
C ILE A 166 -15.60 -0.28 -10.09
N PHE A 167 -15.32 0.22 -8.90
CA PHE A 167 -14.11 -0.14 -8.15
C PHE A 167 -14.38 -0.86 -6.83
N LEU A 168 -15.53 -0.68 -6.20
CA LEU A 168 -15.76 -1.17 -4.85
C LEU A 168 -16.49 -2.52 -4.84
N ASN A 169 -16.13 -3.38 -3.89
CA ASN A 169 -16.89 -4.56 -3.56
C ASN A 169 -18.05 -4.22 -2.58
N ASN A 170 -18.91 -5.17 -2.28
CA ASN A 170 -20.08 -4.94 -1.41
C ASN A 170 -19.68 -4.52 0.01
N GLN A 171 -18.62 -5.11 0.58
CA GLN A 171 -18.14 -4.76 1.92
C GLN A 171 -17.60 -3.32 1.99
N GLU A 172 -16.89 -2.89 0.95
CA GLU A 172 -16.39 -1.51 0.85
C GLU A 172 -17.52 -0.51 0.78
N ILE A 173 -18.62 -0.84 0.10
CA ILE A 173 -19.80 0.02 0.02
C ILE A 173 -20.48 0.15 1.38
N GLU A 174 -20.70 -0.96 2.07
CA GLU A 174 -21.28 -0.97 3.42
C GLU A 174 -20.44 -0.13 4.39
N TYR A 175 -19.10 -0.27 4.30
CA TYR A 175 -18.17 0.53 5.08
C TYR A 175 -18.29 2.02 4.80
N LEU A 176 -18.42 2.43 3.53
CA LEU A 176 -18.59 3.82 3.14
C LEU A 176 -19.93 4.37 3.58
N GLU A 177 -21.01 3.60 3.47
CA GLU A 177 -22.33 3.99 4.00
C GLU A 177 -22.31 4.22 5.51
N LEU A 178 -21.59 3.37 6.26
CA LEU A 178 -21.36 3.59 7.69
C LEU A 178 -20.58 4.87 7.96
N GLN A 179 -19.53 5.16 7.17
CA GLN A 179 -18.74 6.39 7.31
C GLN A 179 -19.56 7.65 7.00
N THR A 180 -20.48 7.61 6.04
CA THR A 180 -21.38 8.72 5.73
C THR A 180 -22.41 8.94 6.82
N LYS A 181 -22.92 7.88 7.45
CA LYS A 181 -23.85 7.96 8.61
C LYS A 181 -23.19 8.55 9.85
N TRP A 182 -21.88 8.28 10.06
CA TRP A 182 -21.15 8.82 11.21
C TRP A 182 -20.68 10.26 11.03
N GLY A 183 -20.92 10.86 9.87
CA GLY A 183 -21.07 12.30 9.52
C GLY A 183 -20.10 13.32 10.11
N LYS A 184 -19.19 12.95 10.99
CA LYS A 184 -18.33 13.93 11.67
C LYS A 184 -17.10 14.36 10.87
N TYR A 185 -16.63 13.54 9.92
CA TYR A 185 -15.39 13.87 9.19
C TYR A 185 -15.48 13.29 7.78
N MET A 186 -15.64 14.15 6.77
CA MET A 186 -15.49 13.74 5.37
C MET A 186 -14.07 13.21 5.15
N ARG A 187 -13.94 11.90 5.01
CA ARG A 187 -12.70 11.24 4.63
C ARG A 187 -12.86 10.78 3.20
N PHE A 188 -11.96 11.24 2.35
CA PHE A 188 -11.99 10.92 0.93
C PHE A 188 -11.16 9.67 0.67
N PHE A 189 -11.61 8.84 -0.25
CA PHE A 189 -11.02 7.53 -0.53
C PHE A 189 -10.51 7.38 -1.98
N GLY A 190 -10.91 8.30 -2.88
CA GLY A 190 -10.55 8.22 -4.29
C GLY A 190 -11.05 6.91 -4.92
N ILE A 191 -10.24 6.34 -5.79
CA ILE A 191 -10.57 5.06 -6.44
C ILE A 191 -10.19 3.83 -5.61
N PHE A 192 -9.56 4.00 -4.46
CA PHE A 192 -9.09 2.88 -3.62
C PHE A 192 -10.17 2.29 -2.71
N GLY A 193 -11.31 2.93 -2.58
CA GLY A 193 -12.41 2.48 -1.73
C GLY A 193 -12.24 2.74 -0.22
N TYR A 194 -11.00 2.83 0.26
CA TYR A 194 -10.70 3.11 1.67
C TYR A 194 -9.81 4.35 1.83
N PRO A 195 -10.19 5.31 2.68
CA PRO A 195 -9.35 6.49 2.97
C PRO A 195 -7.95 6.13 3.45
N MET A 196 -7.82 5.02 4.18
CA MET A 196 -6.54 4.54 4.67
C MET A 196 -5.61 4.09 3.53
N GLN A 197 -6.15 3.45 2.48
CA GLN A 197 -5.38 3.06 1.30
C GLN A 197 -4.90 4.29 0.51
N LEU A 198 -5.75 5.32 0.36
CA LEU A 198 -5.35 6.59 -0.25
C LEU A 198 -4.22 7.26 0.54
N GLY A 199 -4.30 7.24 1.87
CA GLY A 199 -3.25 7.76 2.74
C GLY A 199 -1.94 6.97 2.66
N LEU A 200 -2.00 5.65 2.59
CA LEU A 200 -0.82 4.78 2.40
C LEU A 200 -0.18 5.02 1.02
N PHE A 201 -0.98 5.06 -0.04
CA PHE A 201 -0.47 5.39 -1.37
C PHE A 201 0.26 6.73 -1.36
N SER A 202 -0.35 7.76 -0.78
CA SER A 202 0.23 9.09 -0.69
C SER A 202 1.54 9.10 0.11
N ALA A 203 1.60 8.36 1.23
CA ALA A 203 2.82 8.20 2.02
C ALA A 203 3.94 7.51 1.23
N TYR A 204 3.62 6.42 0.52
CA TYR A 204 4.60 5.67 -0.28
C TYR A 204 5.08 6.47 -1.49
N ALA A 205 4.18 7.13 -2.20
CA ALA A 205 4.52 7.99 -3.32
C ALA A 205 5.39 9.17 -2.90
N PHE A 206 5.04 9.86 -1.79
CA PHE A 206 5.85 10.92 -1.20
C PHE A 206 7.25 10.43 -0.84
N SER A 207 7.33 9.30 -0.14
CA SER A 207 8.59 8.70 0.28
C SER A 207 9.47 8.32 -0.91
N PHE A 208 8.87 7.73 -1.95
CA PHE A 208 9.58 7.39 -3.18
C PHE A 208 10.14 8.64 -3.86
N LEU A 209 9.34 9.69 -4.02
CA LEU A 209 9.77 10.95 -4.64
C LEU A 209 10.84 11.69 -3.83
N LEU A 210 10.86 11.53 -2.51
CA LEU A 210 11.83 12.16 -1.62
C LEU A 210 13.15 11.39 -1.56
N LEU A 211 13.08 10.07 -1.39
CA LEU A 211 14.23 9.24 -1.02
C LEU A 211 14.95 8.61 -2.22
N MET A 212 14.24 8.35 -3.33
CA MET A 212 14.83 7.68 -4.47
C MET A 212 15.44 8.66 -5.47
N LYS A 213 16.56 8.24 -6.10
CA LYS A 213 17.16 8.97 -7.22
C LYS A 213 16.50 8.57 -8.53
N TYR A 214 15.90 9.52 -9.21
CA TYR A 214 15.27 9.36 -10.53
C TYR A 214 15.39 10.63 -11.36
N ARG A 215 15.15 10.52 -12.67
CA ARG A 215 15.21 11.65 -13.60
C ARG A 215 13.79 12.08 -13.96
N ILE A 216 13.38 13.24 -13.45
CA ILE A 216 12.12 13.91 -13.80
C ILE A 216 12.34 15.42 -13.81
N LYS A 217 11.59 16.14 -14.64
CA LYS A 217 11.64 17.60 -14.66
C LYS A 217 11.23 18.16 -13.31
N LYS A 218 11.95 19.20 -12.82
CA LYS A 218 11.67 19.79 -11.50
C LYS A 218 10.23 20.27 -11.33
N SER A 219 9.65 20.85 -12.38
CA SER A 219 8.23 21.29 -12.37
C SER A 219 7.25 20.14 -12.17
N VAL A 220 7.46 19.02 -12.88
CA VAL A 220 6.63 17.82 -12.74
C VAL A 220 6.79 17.21 -11.34
N LYS A 221 8.02 17.20 -10.81
CA LYS A 221 8.28 16.73 -9.45
C LYS A 221 7.53 17.56 -8.41
N LEU A 222 7.59 18.90 -8.53
CA LEU A 222 6.90 19.80 -7.62
C LEU A 222 5.38 19.61 -7.69
N PHE A 223 4.83 19.53 -8.90
CA PHE A 223 3.41 19.28 -9.10
C PHE A 223 2.98 17.97 -8.45
N LEU A 224 3.73 16.89 -8.65
CA LEU A 224 3.43 15.60 -8.01
C LEU A 224 3.51 15.65 -6.49
N PHE A 225 4.46 16.39 -5.91
CA PHE A 225 4.51 16.55 -4.46
C PHE A 225 3.26 17.27 -3.93
N ILE A 226 2.82 18.33 -4.60
CA ILE A 226 1.60 19.06 -4.22
C ILE A 226 0.37 18.15 -4.33
N ASP A 227 0.25 17.43 -5.42
CA ASP A 227 -0.85 16.50 -5.69
C ASP A 227 -0.92 15.36 -4.65
N ILE A 228 0.22 14.73 -4.36
CA ILE A 228 0.31 13.67 -3.36
C ILE A 228 0.01 14.19 -1.94
N LEU A 229 0.47 15.39 -1.60
CA LEU A 229 0.12 16.03 -0.33
C LEU A 229 -1.38 16.33 -0.24
N PHE A 230 -1.98 16.84 -1.31
CA PHE A 230 -3.41 17.05 -1.39
C PHE A 230 -4.18 15.75 -1.13
N LEU A 231 -3.86 14.67 -1.87
CA LEU A 231 -4.51 13.36 -1.68
C LEU A 231 -4.35 12.82 -0.27
N GLY A 232 -3.14 12.92 0.29
CA GLY A 232 -2.86 12.47 1.64
C GLY A 232 -3.65 13.24 2.70
N ILE A 233 -3.74 14.56 2.58
CA ILE A 233 -4.52 15.41 3.49
C ILE A 233 -6.01 15.05 3.39
N MET A 234 -6.54 14.89 2.18
CA MET A 234 -7.94 14.55 1.96
C MET A 234 -8.31 13.16 2.48
N SER A 235 -7.36 12.23 2.52
CA SER A 235 -7.59 10.89 3.09
C SER A 235 -7.86 10.91 4.61
N ALA A 236 -7.45 11.95 5.32
CA ALA A 236 -7.47 12.04 6.78
C ALA A 236 -6.95 10.76 7.48
N SER A 237 -5.87 10.18 6.94
CA SER A 237 -5.30 8.91 7.39
C SER A 237 -4.10 9.11 8.32
N LYS A 238 -4.10 8.41 9.46
CA LYS A 238 -2.93 8.37 10.37
C LYS A 238 -1.66 7.87 9.65
N SER A 239 -1.80 6.86 8.79
CA SER A 239 -0.69 6.26 8.05
C SER A 239 0.01 7.26 7.13
N PHE A 240 -0.71 8.25 6.59
CA PHE A 240 -0.12 9.31 5.78
C PHE A 240 0.84 10.19 6.58
N ILE A 241 0.41 10.68 7.75
CA ILE A 241 1.27 11.53 8.61
C ILE A 241 2.48 10.76 9.09
N PHE A 242 2.28 9.56 9.63
CA PHE A 242 3.40 8.73 10.08
C PHE A 242 4.39 8.46 8.93
N GLY A 243 3.88 8.14 7.75
CA GLY A 243 4.71 7.93 6.57
C GLY A 243 5.53 9.16 6.19
N ILE A 244 4.94 10.36 6.19
CA ILE A 244 5.67 11.62 5.90
C ILE A 244 6.72 11.89 6.98
N VAL A 245 6.36 11.85 8.26
CA VAL A 245 7.28 12.14 9.36
C VAL A 245 8.49 11.22 9.31
N ILE A 246 8.26 9.91 9.19
CA ILE A 246 9.33 8.92 9.08
C ILE A 246 10.18 9.17 7.82
N SER A 247 9.55 9.50 6.68
CA SER A 247 10.26 9.81 5.43
C SER A 247 11.18 11.01 5.56
N LEU A 248 10.72 12.06 6.22
CA LEU A 248 11.52 13.25 6.49
C LEU A 248 12.69 12.94 7.43
N ILE A 249 12.45 12.21 8.52
CA ILE A 249 13.50 11.78 9.46
C ILE A 249 14.57 10.97 8.72
N LEU A 250 14.18 9.96 7.95
CA LEU A 250 15.10 9.11 7.20
C LEU A 250 15.84 9.90 6.09
N TYR A 251 15.17 10.84 5.44
CA TYR A 251 15.80 11.74 4.49
C TYR A 251 16.90 12.59 5.16
N PHE A 252 16.62 13.17 6.32
CA PHE A 252 17.60 13.94 7.08
C PHE A 252 18.79 13.08 7.52
N ILE A 253 18.54 11.91 8.11
CA ILE A 253 19.59 10.98 8.52
C ILE A 253 20.49 10.62 7.32
N THR A 254 19.91 10.24 6.18
CA THR A 254 20.67 9.86 4.99
C THR A 254 21.41 11.02 4.33
N THR A 255 20.90 12.24 4.47
CA THR A 255 21.54 13.45 3.94
C THR A 255 22.66 13.92 4.84
N LEU A 256 22.45 13.90 6.17
CA LEU A 256 23.46 14.26 7.17
C LEU A 256 24.68 13.31 7.14
N SER A 257 24.44 12.00 6.95
CA SER A 257 25.53 11.02 6.89
C SER A 257 26.45 11.19 5.67
N LYS A 258 25.99 11.88 4.62
CA LYS A 258 26.73 12.07 3.36
C LYS A 258 27.40 13.41 3.18
N GLN A 259 26.97 14.43 3.91
CA GLN A 259 27.53 15.78 3.84
C GLN A 259 28.30 16.09 5.11
N LYS A 260 29.60 16.42 4.98
CA LYS A 260 30.29 17.19 6.01
C LYS A 260 29.38 18.39 6.34
N GLN A 261 28.87 18.44 7.54
CA GLN A 261 27.87 19.34 8.11
C GLN A 261 27.79 20.71 7.41
N SER A 262 26.84 20.87 6.48
CA SER A 262 26.58 22.20 5.94
C SER A 262 25.74 22.97 6.97
N LYS A 263 26.11 24.20 7.29
CA LYS A 263 25.37 25.10 8.19
C LYS A 263 23.87 25.15 7.85
N LYS A 264 23.50 25.07 6.55
CA LYS A 264 22.11 24.98 6.06
C LYS A 264 21.32 23.82 6.62
N THR A 265 21.92 22.64 6.73
CA THR A 265 21.21 21.44 7.21
C THR A 265 20.92 21.55 8.70
N ILE A 266 21.86 22.09 9.48
CA ILE A 266 21.67 22.34 10.93
C ILE A 266 20.53 23.36 11.13
N THR A 267 20.52 24.45 10.33
CA THR A 267 19.47 25.47 10.39
C THR A 267 18.09 24.87 10.08
N ILE A 268 17.97 24.04 9.08
CA ILE A 268 16.69 23.39 8.72
C ILE A 268 16.21 22.48 9.86
N ILE A 269 17.10 21.67 10.45
CA ILE A 269 16.75 20.78 11.57
C ILE A 269 16.32 21.59 12.79
N SER A 270 17.08 22.62 13.15
CA SER A 270 16.73 23.48 14.28
C SER A 270 15.40 24.19 14.05
N SER A 271 15.10 24.64 12.81
CA SER A 271 13.82 25.25 12.48
C SER A 271 12.65 24.26 12.60
N ILE A 272 12.81 23.02 12.13
CA ILE A 272 11.79 21.97 12.27
C ILE A 272 11.55 21.63 13.74
N MET A 273 12.64 21.46 14.53
CA MET A 273 12.52 21.20 15.96
C MET A 273 11.84 22.36 16.69
N MET A 274 12.16 23.60 16.33
CA MET A 274 11.51 24.78 16.89
C MET A 274 10.01 24.82 16.55
N ILE A 275 9.62 24.50 15.30
CA ILE A 275 8.20 24.39 14.92
C ILE A 275 7.49 23.33 15.75
N ILE A 276 8.10 22.16 15.95
CA ILE A 276 7.52 21.09 16.79
C ILE A 276 7.32 21.57 18.22
N VAL A 277 8.33 22.21 18.82
CA VAL A 277 8.26 22.73 20.19
C VAL A 277 7.17 23.80 20.33
N VAL A 278 7.11 24.74 19.39
CA VAL A 278 6.07 25.80 19.39
C VAL A 278 4.67 25.17 19.26
N ASN A 279 4.50 24.17 18.38
CA ASN A 279 3.23 23.46 18.26
C ASN A 279 2.84 22.73 19.55
N CYS A 280 3.80 22.11 20.26
CA CYS A 280 3.53 21.47 21.54
C CYS A 280 3.14 22.46 22.65
N LEU A 281 3.73 23.67 22.65
CA LEU A 281 3.45 24.69 23.66
C LEU A 281 2.14 25.46 23.43
N MET A 282 1.75 25.65 22.17
CA MET A 282 0.56 26.44 21.78
C MET A 282 -0.54 25.59 21.16
N PHE A 283 -0.69 24.35 21.64
CA PHE A 283 -1.56 23.37 21.02
C PHE A 283 -3.02 23.82 20.85
N SER A 284 -3.63 24.36 21.92
CA SER A 284 -5.04 24.73 21.93
C SER A 284 -5.37 25.86 20.96
N GLU A 285 -4.53 26.88 20.92
CA GLU A 285 -4.70 28.08 20.08
C GLU A 285 -4.47 27.74 18.61
N ILE A 286 -3.41 26.99 18.31
CA ILE A 286 -3.09 26.56 16.95
C ILE A 286 -4.18 25.60 16.42
N HIS A 287 -4.70 24.71 17.25
CA HIS A 287 -5.77 23.79 16.88
C HIS A 287 -7.06 24.53 16.49
N MET A 288 -7.48 25.52 17.29
CA MET A 288 -8.63 26.36 16.96
C MET A 288 -8.42 27.13 15.65
N LEU A 289 -7.23 27.74 15.49
CA LEU A 289 -6.89 28.48 14.28
C LEU A 289 -6.90 27.58 13.03
N ILE A 290 -6.30 26.41 13.12
CA ILE A 290 -6.24 25.45 12.02
C ILE A 290 -7.64 24.94 11.66
N ASN A 291 -8.48 24.61 12.64
CA ASN A 291 -9.86 24.18 12.39
C ASN A 291 -10.68 25.29 11.70
N ASN A 292 -10.49 26.53 12.10
CA ASN A 292 -11.20 27.66 11.52
C ASN A 292 -10.74 28.00 10.11
N LEU A 293 -9.43 27.89 9.83
CA LEU A 293 -8.84 28.25 8.53
C LEU A 293 -8.91 27.13 7.49
N PHE A 294 -8.69 25.87 7.91
CA PHE A 294 -8.47 24.75 7.00
C PHE A 294 -9.51 23.63 7.14
N GLY A 295 -10.46 23.78 8.06
CA GLY A 295 -11.51 22.82 8.31
C GLY A 295 -11.10 21.62 9.17
N GLN A 296 -12.09 20.78 9.48
CA GLN A 296 -11.95 19.68 10.44
C GLN A 296 -10.95 18.59 10.03
N ASN A 297 -10.69 18.41 8.73
CA ASN A 297 -9.75 17.38 8.27
C ASN A 297 -8.31 17.66 8.71
N ILE A 298 -7.85 18.92 8.60
CA ILE A 298 -6.51 19.30 9.04
C ILE A 298 -6.44 19.33 10.56
N GLY A 299 -7.48 19.79 11.25
CA GLY A 299 -7.60 19.74 12.69
C GLY A 299 -7.47 18.30 13.24
N ARG A 300 -8.02 17.31 12.55
CA ARG A 300 -7.87 15.90 12.92
C ARG A 300 -6.42 15.44 12.89
N TYR A 301 -5.64 15.85 11.91
CA TYR A 301 -4.21 15.54 11.87
C TYR A 301 -3.44 16.15 13.02
N TYR A 302 -3.79 17.37 13.38
CA TYR A 302 -3.20 18.02 14.51
C TYR A 302 -3.51 17.27 15.82
N ASN A 303 -4.75 16.81 16.00
CA ASN A 303 -5.13 15.97 17.15
C ASN A 303 -4.33 14.66 17.21
N TYR A 304 -4.03 14.02 16.06
CA TYR A 304 -3.21 12.81 16.05
C TYR A 304 -1.77 13.06 16.51
N LEU A 305 -1.20 14.20 16.16
CA LEU A 305 0.16 14.56 16.60
C LEU A 305 0.22 14.93 18.08
N ALA A 306 -0.85 15.53 18.60
CA ALA A 306 -0.93 15.92 20.00
C ALA A 306 -1.25 14.76 20.95
N ASN A 307 -2.04 13.80 20.48
CA ASN A 307 -2.48 12.65 21.26
C ASN A 307 -1.83 11.35 20.76
N ILE A 308 -0.49 11.35 20.65
CA ILE A 308 0.28 10.20 20.16
C ILE A 308 -0.01 8.95 21.01
N ASP A 309 -0.19 9.09 22.34
CA ASP A 309 -0.51 7.99 23.23
C ASP A 309 -1.85 7.34 22.91
N GLU A 310 -2.88 8.13 22.57
CA GLU A 310 -4.17 7.61 22.12
C GLU A 310 -4.04 6.90 20.76
N VAL A 311 -3.24 7.46 19.86
CA VAL A 311 -2.97 6.83 18.54
C VAL A 311 -2.23 5.51 18.69
N LEU A 312 -1.24 5.43 19.58
CA LEU A 312 -0.49 4.21 19.85
C LEU A 312 -1.34 3.18 20.59
N SER A 313 -2.15 3.60 21.56
CA SER A 313 -3.04 2.70 22.31
C SER A 313 -4.08 2.02 21.42
N THR A 314 -4.58 2.70 20.39
CA THR A 314 -5.50 2.12 19.40
C THR A 314 -4.84 1.10 18.46
N ARG A 315 -3.49 1.04 18.40
CA ARG A 315 -2.74 0.15 17.49
C ARG A 315 -2.00 -0.97 18.23
N PHE A 316 -1.54 -0.71 19.44
CA PHE A 316 -0.69 -1.61 20.21
C PHE A 316 -1.18 -1.84 21.65
N GLY A 317 -2.10 -1.01 22.14
CA GLY A 317 -2.61 -1.08 23.50
C GLY A 317 -3.85 -1.96 23.68
N SER A 318 -4.46 -1.86 24.87
CA SER A 318 -5.68 -2.59 25.23
C SER A 318 -6.88 -2.31 24.32
N ASN A 319 -6.87 -1.18 23.61
CA ASN A 319 -7.88 -0.77 22.63
C ASN A 319 -7.49 -1.12 21.18
N ALA A 320 -6.39 -1.83 20.95
CA ALA A 320 -5.96 -2.27 19.63
C ALA A 320 -6.90 -3.38 19.15
N GLY A 321 -7.76 -3.05 18.17
CA GLY A 321 -8.81 -3.97 17.72
C GLY A 321 -9.98 -4.00 18.70
N VAL A 322 -10.69 -2.89 18.78
CA VAL A 322 -11.70 -2.46 19.76
C VAL A 322 -12.73 -3.52 20.22
N LEU A 323 -12.93 -4.60 19.52
CA LEU A 323 -13.94 -5.62 19.82
C LEU A 323 -13.38 -6.95 20.36
N TYR A 324 -12.05 -7.19 20.32
CA TYR A 324 -11.55 -8.58 20.45
C TYR A 324 -10.27 -8.79 21.28
N ASN A 325 -9.84 -7.83 22.08
CA ASN A 325 -8.57 -7.92 22.79
C ASN A 325 -8.42 -9.13 23.74
N SER A 326 -9.46 -9.50 24.46
CA SER A 326 -9.43 -10.67 25.33
C SER A 326 -9.40 -11.97 24.53
N THR A 327 -10.23 -12.06 23.48
CA THR A 327 -10.32 -13.25 22.63
C THR A 327 -9.07 -13.48 21.79
N LEU A 328 -8.35 -12.41 21.42
CA LEU A 328 -7.16 -12.53 20.60
C LEU A 328 -5.98 -13.09 21.38
N PHE A 329 -5.69 -12.55 22.55
CA PHE A 329 -4.61 -13.06 23.39
C PHE A 329 -4.91 -14.50 23.87
N ASP A 330 -6.17 -14.82 24.12
CA ASP A 330 -6.59 -16.17 24.45
C ASP A 330 -6.39 -17.14 23.26
N VAL A 331 -6.71 -16.70 22.04
CA VAL A 331 -6.52 -17.51 20.83
C VAL A 331 -5.04 -17.61 20.45
N ILE A 332 -4.29 -16.52 20.47
CA ILE A 332 -2.83 -16.53 20.22
C ILE A 332 -2.11 -17.30 21.33
N GLY A 333 -2.52 -17.16 22.59
CA GLY A 333 -1.90 -17.85 23.72
C GLY A 333 -1.88 -19.38 23.58
N ASN A 334 -2.91 -19.96 22.98
CA ASN A 334 -2.99 -21.41 22.73
C ASN A 334 -2.23 -21.86 21.47
N ASN A 335 -2.06 -20.99 20.45
CA ASN A 335 -1.49 -21.34 19.14
C ASN A 335 -0.42 -20.34 18.69
N LEU A 336 0.41 -19.85 19.60
CA LEU A 336 1.37 -18.78 19.35
C LEU A 336 2.36 -19.11 18.21
N ILE A 337 2.73 -20.37 18.02
CA ILE A 337 3.75 -20.78 17.04
C ILE A 337 3.18 -20.75 15.63
N LEU A 338 2.04 -21.36 15.39
CA LEU A 338 1.43 -21.54 14.07
C LEU A 338 0.22 -20.63 13.81
N GLY A 339 -0.31 -19.95 14.83
CA GLY A 339 -1.54 -19.17 14.70
C GLY A 339 -2.78 -20.06 14.56
N VAL A 340 -3.88 -19.46 14.13
CA VAL A 340 -5.19 -20.15 13.98
C VAL A 340 -5.68 -20.20 12.55
N GLY A 341 -4.86 -19.77 11.60
CA GLY A 341 -5.28 -19.59 10.21
C GLY A 341 -6.05 -18.28 10.02
N ALA A 342 -6.47 -18.04 8.80
CA ALA A 342 -7.31 -16.89 8.50
C ALA A 342 -8.62 -17.02 9.28
N SER A 343 -8.88 -16.11 10.19
CA SER A 343 -10.13 -16.07 10.96
C SER A 343 -10.80 -14.73 10.78
N SER A 344 -12.10 -14.77 10.53
CA SER A 344 -12.97 -13.65 10.77
C SER A 344 -13.90 -14.02 11.93
N ILE A 345 -14.09 -13.12 12.88
CA ILE A 345 -15.17 -13.25 13.83
C ILE A 345 -16.34 -12.48 13.22
N ASN A 346 -17.43 -13.18 12.92
CA ASN A 346 -18.61 -12.62 12.24
C ASN A 346 -18.33 -11.97 10.87
N GLY A 347 -17.34 -12.47 10.11
CA GLY A 347 -17.01 -11.94 8.77
C GLY A 347 -16.15 -10.67 8.79
N GLU A 348 -15.77 -10.13 9.95
CA GLU A 348 -14.93 -8.95 10.05
C GLU A 348 -13.45 -9.29 10.29
N PRO A 349 -12.51 -8.56 9.69
CA PRO A 349 -11.10 -8.73 9.96
C PRO A 349 -10.79 -8.37 11.42
N VAL A 350 -10.08 -9.26 12.09
CA VAL A 350 -9.93 -9.23 13.55
C VAL A 350 -9.02 -8.11 14.03
N MET A 351 -8.22 -7.44 13.16
CA MET A 351 -7.21 -6.49 13.61
C MET A 351 -6.86 -5.38 12.64
N ASP A 352 -6.61 -4.22 13.22
CA ASP A 352 -6.07 -3.04 12.54
C ASP A 352 -4.52 -2.99 12.52
N ASN A 353 -3.83 -4.11 12.73
CA ASN A 353 -2.38 -4.19 12.79
C ASN A 353 -1.88 -5.42 12.02
N ALA A 354 -1.11 -5.18 10.95
CA ALA A 354 -0.62 -6.25 10.09
C ALA A 354 0.28 -7.27 10.82
N ALA A 355 1.11 -6.83 11.77
CA ALA A 355 1.98 -7.75 12.52
C ALA A 355 1.15 -8.70 13.40
N LEU A 356 0.14 -8.17 14.07
CA LEU A 356 -0.77 -8.97 14.87
C LEU A 356 -1.62 -9.90 13.99
N MET A 357 -2.03 -9.44 12.80
CA MET A 357 -2.74 -10.26 11.83
C MET A 357 -1.89 -11.43 11.32
N ILE A 358 -0.61 -11.19 11.03
CA ILE A 358 0.33 -12.24 10.65
C ILE A 358 0.46 -13.26 11.78
N MET A 359 0.63 -12.78 13.02
CA MET A 359 0.74 -13.66 14.19
C MET A 359 -0.55 -14.46 14.44
N HIS A 360 -1.69 -13.83 14.29
CA HIS A 360 -2.98 -14.50 14.46
C HIS A 360 -3.17 -15.60 13.39
N ASN A 361 -2.88 -15.30 12.13
CA ASN A 361 -3.15 -16.21 11.02
C ASN A 361 -2.09 -17.31 10.86
N GLY A 362 -0.81 -16.99 11.06
CA GLY A 362 0.30 -17.91 10.80
C GLY A 362 1.32 -18.01 11.94
N GLY A 363 1.01 -17.45 13.10
CA GLY A 363 1.83 -17.50 14.30
C GLY A 363 3.15 -16.75 14.20
N LEU A 364 4.02 -16.99 15.17
CA LEU A 364 5.37 -16.44 15.19
C LEU A 364 6.19 -16.90 13.97
N VAL A 365 5.93 -18.10 13.43
CA VAL A 365 6.65 -18.60 12.26
C VAL A 365 6.42 -17.69 11.05
N ALA A 366 5.17 -17.32 10.76
CA ALA A 366 4.87 -16.41 9.66
C ALA A 366 5.48 -15.02 9.88
N LEU A 367 5.41 -14.50 11.11
CA LEU A 367 6.02 -13.21 11.46
C LEU A 367 7.54 -13.23 11.25
N PHE A 368 8.24 -14.28 11.69
CA PHE A 368 9.69 -14.41 11.48
C PHE A 368 10.06 -14.55 10.00
N ILE A 369 9.25 -15.21 9.18
CA ILE A 369 9.47 -15.27 7.73
C ILE A 369 9.40 -13.87 7.13
N VAL A 370 8.39 -13.09 7.49
CA VAL A 370 8.22 -11.72 6.98
C VAL A 370 9.38 -10.82 7.44
N ILE A 371 9.69 -10.79 8.73
CA ILE A 371 10.80 -10.00 9.28
C ILE A 371 12.13 -10.45 8.67
N GLY A 372 12.37 -11.76 8.58
CA GLY A 372 13.57 -12.32 7.98
C GLY A 372 13.74 -11.89 6.52
N TRP A 373 12.65 -11.87 5.76
CA TRP A 373 12.69 -11.36 4.39
C TRP A 373 13.01 -9.87 4.34
N TYR A 374 12.42 -9.03 5.21
CA TYR A 374 12.74 -7.61 5.27
C TYR A 374 14.22 -7.38 5.59
N MET A 375 14.77 -8.08 6.58
CA MET A 375 16.20 -8.00 6.94
C MET A 375 17.10 -8.45 5.79
N TYR A 376 16.79 -9.57 5.14
CA TYR A 376 17.49 -10.06 3.97
C TYR A 376 17.44 -9.05 2.81
N SER A 377 16.28 -8.49 2.53
CA SER A 377 16.07 -7.52 1.45
C SER A 377 16.84 -6.21 1.70
N ILE A 378 16.87 -5.73 2.94
CA ILE A 378 17.68 -4.59 3.37
C ILE A 378 19.15 -4.89 3.20
N TYR A 379 19.62 -6.06 3.65
CA TYR A 379 21.02 -6.45 3.57
C TYR A 379 21.52 -6.51 2.12
N ILE A 380 20.80 -7.18 1.24
CA ILE A 380 21.18 -7.29 -0.19
C ILE A 380 21.18 -5.95 -0.89
N ASN A 381 20.18 -5.10 -0.61
CA ASN A 381 20.01 -3.84 -1.30
C ASN A 381 20.59 -2.64 -0.52
N ARG A 382 21.45 -2.88 0.48
CA ARG A 382 22.04 -1.82 1.35
C ARG A 382 22.77 -0.72 0.59
N ASN A 383 23.33 -1.02 -0.57
CA ASN A 383 24.03 -0.04 -1.43
C ASN A 383 23.10 0.75 -2.33
N VAL A 384 21.79 0.44 -2.36
CA VAL A 384 20.83 1.15 -3.19
C VAL A 384 20.26 2.33 -2.42
N HIS A 385 20.52 3.52 -2.94
CA HIS A 385 20.08 4.74 -2.30
C HIS A 385 18.56 4.77 -2.10
N GLY A 386 18.12 5.00 -0.87
CA GLY A 386 16.71 5.13 -0.50
C GLY A 386 15.96 3.81 -0.33
N TYR A 387 16.49 2.67 -0.80
CA TYR A 387 15.79 1.38 -0.73
C TYR A 387 15.47 0.97 0.70
N MET A 388 16.48 0.96 1.57
CA MET A 388 16.32 0.63 2.99
C MET A 388 15.26 1.52 3.64
N SER A 389 15.34 2.84 3.40
CA SER A 389 14.42 3.80 3.98
C SER A 389 12.97 3.55 3.52
N LEU A 390 12.77 3.23 2.25
CA LEU A 390 11.44 2.89 1.72
C LEU A 390 10.88 1.61 2.33
N LEU A 391 11.69 0.56 2.47
CA LEU A 391 11.24 -0.68 3.11
C LEU A 391 10.86 -0.45 4.58
N ILE A 392 11.63 0.35 5.32
CA ILE A 392 11.29 0.70 6.70
C ILE A 392 9.96 1.45 6.75
N ILE A 393 9.73 2.41 5.85
CA ILE A 393 8.45 3.14 5.79
C ILE A 393 7.29 2.18 5.49
N ILE A 394 7.44 1.30 4.51
CA ILE A 394 6.41 0.31 4.16
C ILE A 394 6.11 -0.60 5.36
N LEU A 395 7.15 -1.07 6.06
CA LEU A 395 6.98 -1.91 7.24
C LEU A 395 6.22 -1.18 8.35
N ILE A 396 6.66 0.02 8.73
CA ILE A 396 6.07 0.77 9.85
C ILE A 396 4.64 1.23 9.53
N THR A 397 4.42 1.77 8.33
CA THR A 397 3.08 2.23 7.93
C THR A 397 2.13 1.08 7.66
N GLY A 398 2.63 -0.05 7.17
CA GLY A 398 1.89 -1.29 6.99
C GLY A 398 1.42 -1.90 8.30
N MET A 399 2.15 -1.69 9.41
CA MET A 399 1.69 -2.11 10.74
C MET A 399 0.37 -1.45 11.18
N GLY A 400 -0.01 -0.33 10.57
CA GLY A 400 -1.30 0.33 10.81
C GLY A 400 -2.40 -0.10 9.84
N PHE A 401 -2.23 -1.19 9.09
CA PHE A 401 -3.18 -1.70 8.12
C PHE A 401 -3.49 -3.18 8.36
N GLN A 402 -4.70 -3.63 8.02
CA GLN A 402 -5.16 -4.99 8.30
C GLN A 402 -4.45 -6.07 7.47
N THR A 403 -3.96 -5.72 6.29
CA THR A 403 -3.27 -6.64 5.40
C THR A 403 -1.79 -6.33 5.35
N TRP A 404 -0.95 -7.30 5.71
CA TRP A 404 0.51 -7.16 5.69
C TRP A 404 1.08 -6.99 4.28
N ILE A 405 0.36 -7.46 3.26
CA ILE A 405 0.68 -7.27 1.86
C ILE A 405 -0.57 -6.85 1.09
N ALA A 406 -0.76 -5.56 0.99
CA ALA A 406 -1.79 -5.01 0.13
C ALA A 406 -1.22 -4.76 -1.27
N PRO A 407 -2.04 -4.78 -2.34
CA PRO A 407 -1.60 -4.38 -3.67
C PRO A 407 -0.84 -3.04 -3.66
N ILE A 408 -1.26 -2.13 -2.77
CA ILE A 408 -0.67 -0.79 -2.60
C ILE A 408 0.76 -0.80 -2.07
N SER A 409 1.23 -1.84 -1.39
CA SER A 409 2.63 -2.02 -0.97
C SER A 409 3.38 -2.97 -1.91
N ALA A 410 2.71 -4.01 -2.38
CA ALA A 410 3.30 -5.04 -3.22
C ALA A 410 3.88 -4.50 -4.53
N TRP A 411 3.19 -3.58 -5.21
CA TRP A 411 3.68 -2.99 -6.46
C TRP A 411 4.99 -2.22 -6.28
N LEU A 412 5.11 -1.51 -5.16
CA LEU A 412 6.31 -0.71 -4.88
C LEU A 412 7.50 -1.61 -4.52
N ILE A 413 7.28 -2.60 -3.65
CA ILE A 413 8.31 -3.59 -3.28
C ILE A 413 8.78 -4.35 -4.53
N PHE A 414 7.86 -4.83 -5.35
CA PHE A 414 8.15 -5.52 -6.59
C PHE A 414 8.97 -4.67 -7.55
N GLY A 415 8.53 -3.44 -7.83
CA GLY A 415 9.23 -2.53 -8.72
C GLY A 415 10.63 -2.15 -8.25
N LEU A 416 10.81 -1.95 -6.94
CA LEU A 416 12.10 -1.70 -6.32
C LEU A 416 13.05 -2.90 -6.49
N ASN A 417 12.57 -4.12 -6.26
CA ASN A 417 13.36 -5.33 -6.39
C ASN A 417 13.80 -5.59 -7.82
N ILE A 418 12.93 -5.39 -8.81
CA ILE A 418 13.31 -5.48 -10.21
C ILE A 418 14.36 -4.42 -10.57
N SER A 419 14.14 -3.17 -10.21
CA SER A 419 15.05 -2.09 -10.56
C SER A 419 16.47 -2.29 -10.02
N ASN A 420 16.65 -3.17 -9.03
CA ASN A 420 17.94 -3.46 -8.40
C ASN A 420 18.60 -4.74 -8.93
N SER A 421 17.83 -5.68 -9.46
CA SER A 421 18.34 -7.01 -9.89
C SER A 421 19.11 -6.98 -11.21
N VAL A 422 18.85 -6.01 -12.08
CA VAL A 422 19.51 -5.89 -13.40
C VAL A 422 21.03 -5.57 -13.30
N ARG A 423 21.57 -5.38 -12.10
CA ARG A 423 23.00 -5.04 -11.87
C ARG A 423 23.94 -6.24 -11.85
N ILE A 424 23.44 -7.47 -11.75
CA ILE A 424 24.26 -8.66 -11.48
C ILE A 424 24.69 -9.40 -12.76
N ASP A 425 24.00 -9.19 -13.88
CA ASP A 425 24.23 -9.96 -15.09
C ASP A 425 25.27 -9.35 -16.06
N ASN A 426 25.94 -8.26 -15.65
CA ASN A 426 26.97 -7.59 -16.47
C ASN A 426 28.37 -7.54 -15.80
N ILE A 427 28.72 -8.55 -14.98
CA ILE A 427 30.09 -8.75 -14.50
C ILE A 427 30.58 -10.13 -14.91
#